data_59d7d8a608c28231feafd18bafa7589c
#
_entry.id   59d7d8a608c28231feafd18bafa7589c
#
_cell.length_a   1.000
_cell.length_b   1.000
_cell.length_c   1.000
_cell.angle_alpha   90.00
_cell.angle_beta   90.00
_cell.angle_gamma   90.00
#
_symmetry.space_group_name_H-M   'P 1'
#
loop_
_entity.id
_entity.type
_entity.pdbx_description
1 polymer ?
#
loop_
_entity_poly.entity_id
_entity_poly.type
_entity_poly.pdbx_seq_one_letter_code
_entity_poly.pdbx_strand_id
1 'polypeptide(L)'
;MKRKCMEGNVCPVARALDVVGDWWTLLIIRDAFAGVTRFGDFQKHLGVAKNILATRLKDMVEQGLLQTSEVGARSEYQLTDKGRALMPVLVTLAQWGEAFTEPDKVGARV
;
A
#
# COMPACT_ATOMS: atom_id res chain seq x y z
N MET A 1 1.88 11.98 -7.09
CA MET A 1 2.93 12.48 -7.98
C MET A 1 2.50 12.35 -9.42
N LYS A 2 2.62 13.41 -10.12
CA LYS A 2 2.32 13.36 -11.53
C LYS A 2 3.59 13.05 -12.30
N ARG A 3 3.53 12.12 -13.20
CA ARG A 3 4.69 11.76 -13.97
C ARG A 3 4.33 11.64 -15.43
N LYS A 4 5.35 11.57 -16.23
CA LYS A 4 5.16 11.42 -17.65
C LYS A 4 4.39 10.15 -17.94
N CYS A 5 3.52 10.21 -18.90
CA CYS A 5 2.72 9.07 -19.28
C CYS A 5 3.61 7.94 -19.78
N MET A 6 3.39 6.76 -19.21
CA MET A 6 4.08 5.55 -19.59
C MET A 6 3.16 4.59 -20.32
N GLU A 7 2.07 5.12 -20.77
CA GLU A 7 1.07 4.37 -21.49
C GLU A 7 1.68 3.62 -22.65
N GLY A 8 1.35 2.36 -22.78
CA GLY A 8 1.92 1.55 -23.83
C GLY A 8 3.36 1.14 -23.59
N ASN A 9 3.91 1.53 -22.48
CA ASN A 9 5.28 1.18 -22.17
C ASN A 9 5.38 -0.31 -21.85
N VAL A 10 6.41 -0.94 -22.40
CA VAL A 10 6.62 -2.37 -22.19
C VAL A 10 7.46 -2.66 -20.94
N CYS A 11 8.01 -1.65 -20.31
CA CYS A 11 8.86 -1.85 -19.14
C CYS A 11 8.03 -2.30 -17.95
N PRO A 12 8.29 -3.50 -17.40
CA PRO A 12 7.52 -3.97 -16.26
C PRO A 12 7.65 -3.10 -15.01
N VAL A 13 8.81 -2.46 -14.85
CA VAL A 13 9.00 -1.59 -13.68
C VAL A 13 8.09 -0.37 -13.80
N ALA A 14 8.01 0.23 -14.99
CA ALA A 14 7.14 1.39 -15.18
C ALA A 14 5.68 1.01 -14.99
N ARG A 15 5.28 -0.17 -15.48
CA ARG A 15 3.91 -0.61 -15.30
C ARG A 15 3.58 -0.88 -13.83
N ALA A 16 4.55 -1.42 -13.09
CA ALA A 16 4.35 -1.65 -11.66
C ALA A 16 4.19 -0.32 -10.91
N LEU A 17 4.99 0.67 -11.28
CA LEU A 17 4.90 1.97 -10.62
C LEU A 17 3.58 2.68 -10.90
N ASP A 18 2.93 2.37 -12.01
CA ASP A 18 1.59 2.90 -12.25
C ASP A 18 0.59 2.41 -11.19
N VAL A 19 0.83 1.23 -10.65
CA VAL A 19 -0.07 0.64 -9.66
C VAL A 19 0.35 1.00 -8.23
N VAL A 20 1.63 0.91 -7.92
CA VAL A 20 2.12 1.03 -6.55
C VAL A 20 3.04 2.22 -6.32
N GLY A 21 3.12 3.15 -7.26
CA GLY A 21 4.10 4.22 -7.17
C GLY A 21 3.73 5.39 -6.27
N ASP A 22 2.52 5.42 -5.75
CA ASP A 22 2.13 6.47 -4.83
C ASP A 22 2.67 6.18 -3.43
N TRP A 23 2.62 7.18 -2.58
CA TRP A 23 3.21 7.08 -1.24
C TRP A 23 2.55 6.02 -0.38
N TRP A 24 1.23 5.84 -0.49
CA TRP A 24 0.49 5.09 0.51
C TRP A 24 0.28 3.62 0.19
N THR A 25 0.26 3.25 -1.08
CA THR A 25 -0.14 1.89 -1.46
C THR A 25 0.72 0.82 -0.81
N LEU A 26 2.04 0.93 -0.92
CA LEU A 26 2.91 -0.09 -0.33
C LEU A 26 2.86 -0.08 1.19
N LEU A 27 2.64 1.08 1.80
CA LEU A 27 2.51 1.14 3.25
C LEU A 27 1.23 0.45 3.72
N ILE A 28 0.15 0.60 2.97
CA ILE A 28 -1.10 -0.09 3.28
C ILE A 28 -0.92 -1.60 3.11
N ILE A 29 -0.24 -2.03 2.06
CA ILE A 29 0.05 -3.45 1.86
C ILE A 29 0.85 -3.99 3.04
N ARG A 30 1.87 -3.25 3.49
CA ARG A 30 2.67 -3.64 4.64
C ARG A 30 1.80 -3.86 5.87
N ASP A 31 0.88 -2.93 6.13
CA ASP A 31 0.00 -3.04 7.28
C ASP A 31 -0.94 -4.22 7.14
N ALA A 32 -1.43 -4.47 5.93
CA ALA A 32 -2.30 -5.61 5.70
C ALA A 32 -1.58 -6.93 5.98
N PHE A 33 -0.30 -7.02 5.63
CA PHE A 33 0.49 -8.19 5.97
C PHE A 33 0.65 -8.34 7.48
N ALA A 34 0.63 -7.25 8.21
CA ALA A 34 0.72 -7.28 9.66
C ALA A 34 -0.61 -7.58 10.33
N GLY A 35 -1.67 -7.79 9.55
CA GLY A 35 -2.96 -8.17 10.09
C GLY A 35 -3.97 -7.05 10.20
N VAL A 36 -3.66 -5.86 9.72
CA VAL A 36 -4.61 -4.75 9.76
C VAL A 36 -5.65 -4.98 8.68
N THR A 37 -6.94 -4.89 9.06
CA THR A 37 -8.03 -5.15 8.12
C THR A 37 -9.09 -4.07 8.09
N ARG A 38 -9.15 -3.21 9.11
CA ARG A 38 -10.24 -2.24 9.24
C ARG A 38 -9.78 -0.84 8.93
N PHE A 39 -10.68 -0.07 8.34
CA PHE A 39 -10.39 1.30 7.94
C PHE A 39 -9.79 2.12 9.08
N GLY A 40 -10.43 2.09 10.24
CA GLY A 40 -9.97 2.89 11.37
C GLY A 40 -8.59 2.51 11.86
N ASP A 41 -8.25 1.23 11.77
CA ASP A 41 -6.94 0.76 12.20
C ASP A 41 -5.86 1.18 11.21
N PHE A 42 -6.15 1.12 9.91
CA PHE A 42 -5.23 1.66 8.92
C PHE A 42 -5.00 3.15 9.16
N GLN A 43 -6.08 3.89 9.38
CA GLN A 43 -5.96 5.33 9.58
C GLN A 43 -5.12 5.66 10.79
N LYS A 44 -5.39 4.98 11.90
CA LYS A 44 -4.68 5.23 13.14
C LYS A 44 -3.20 4.92 12.98
N HIS A 45 -2.90 3.79 12.37
CA HIS A 45 -1.52 3.33 12.25
C HIS A 45 -0.72 4.21 11.29
N LEU A 46 -1.34 4.63 10.19
CA LEU A 46 -0.63 5.39 9.16
C LEU A 46 -0.65 6.89 9.40
N GLY A 47 -1.57 7.38 10.22
CA GLY A 47 -1.69 8.80 10.44
C GLY A 47 -2.13 9.58 9.21
N VAL A 48 -2.89 8.95 8.33
CA VAL A 48 -3.29 9.53 7.06
C VAL A 48 -4.68 10.15 7.18
N ALA A 49 -4.93 11.20 6.40
CA ALA A 49 -6.24 11.82 6.38
C ALA A 49 -7.30 10.83 5.87
N LYS A 50 -8.48 10.91 6.45
CA LYS A 50 -9.54 9.96 6.18
C LYS A 50 -9.90 9.87 4.70
N ASN A 51 -10.03 11.03 4.04
CA ASN A 51 -10.41 11.04 2.64
C ASN A 51 -9.33 10.48 1.73
N ILE A 52 -8.06 10.68 2.09
CA ILE A 52 -6.97 10.14 1.32
C ILE A 52 -6.95 8.62 1.44
N LEU A 53 -7.12 8.12 2.66
CA LEU A 53 -7.14 6.69 2.88
C LEU A 53 -8.32 6.04 2.15
N ALA A 54 -9.49 6.66 2.22
CA ALA A 54 -10.67 6.12 1.53
C ALA A 54 -10.41 5.99 0.03
N THR A 55 -9.80 7.00 -0.57
CA THR A 55 -9.50 6.97 -1.99
C THR A 55 -8.49 5.88 -2.32
N ARG A 56 -7.44 5.77 -1.49
CA ARG A 56 -6.41 4.76 -1.73
C ARG A 56 -6.97 3.35 -1.62
N LEU A 57 -7.75 3.09 -0.57
CA LEU A 57 -8.33 1.76 -0.40
C LEU A 57 -9.28 1.40 -1.54
N LYS A 58 -10.07 2.37 -1.97
CA LYS A 58 -10.97 2.15 -3.11
C LYS A 58 -10.17 1.80 -4.36
N ASP A 59 -9.12 2.57 -4.64
CA ASP A 59 -8.28 2.32 -5.81
C ASP A 59 -7.62 0.95 -5.72
N MET A 60 -7.18 0.56 -4.53
CA MET A 60 -6.51 -0.72 -4.36
C MET A 60 -7.48 -1.89 -4.56
N VAL A 61 -8.73 -1.71 -4.17
CA VAL A 61 -9.74 -2.73 -4.46
C VAL A 61 -9.98 -2.81 -5.96
N GLU A 62 -10.08 -1.67 -6.63
CA GLU A 62 -10.28 -1.64 -8.08
C GLU A 62 -9.10 -2.24 -8.83
N GLN A 63 -7.90 -2.05 -8.31
CA GLN A 63 -6.70 -2.64 -8.92
C GLN A 63 -6.53 -4.12 -8.58
N GLY A 64 -7.38 -4.65 -7.73
CA GLY A 64 -7.31 -6.06 -7.37
C GLY A 64 -6.25 -6.39 -6.34
N LEU A 65 -5.72 -5.41 -5.63
CA LEU A 65 -4.73 -5.66 -4.58
C LEU A 65 -5.39 -6.05 -3.27
N LEU A 66 -6.57 -5.51 -3.02
CA LEU A 66 -7.35 -5.80 -1.84
C LEU A 66 -8.75 -6.25 -2.25
N GLN A 67 -9.39 -6.97 -1.37
CA GLN A 67 -10.80 -7.28 -1.51
C GLN A 67 -11.49 -6.95 -0.20
N THR A 68 -12.78 -6.68 -0.27
CA THR A 68 -13.56 -6.40 0.93
C THR A 68 -14.36 -7.62 1.30
N SER A 69 -14.57 -7.80 2.59
CA SER A 69 -15.46 -8.81 3.09
C SER A 69 -16.23 -8.23 4.27
N GLU A 70 -17.44 -8.76 4.47
CA GLU A 70 -18.27 -8.32 5.58
C GLU A 70 -18.07 -9.26 6.74
N VAL A 71 -17.80 -8.69 7.92
CA VAL A 71 -17.67 -9.46 9.13
C VAL A 71 -18.63 -8.82 10.14
N GLY A 72 -19.77 -9.46 10.32
CA GLY A 72 -20.83 -8.87 11.10
C GLY A 72 -21.35 -7.62 10.41
N ALA A 73 -21.33 -6.49 11.12
CA ALA A 73 -21.77 -5.22 10.59
C ALA A 73 -20.63 -4.39 10.00
N ARG A 74 -19.45 -4.97 9.86
CA ARG A 74 -18.26 -4.22 9.46
C ARG A 74 -17.69 -4.77 8.17
N SER A 75 -17.07 -3.87 7.42
CA SER A 75 -16.30 -4.27 6.25
C SER A 75 -14.84 -4.39 6.63
N GLU A 76 -14.18 -5.38 6.07
CA GLU A 76 -12.76 -5.57 6.25
C GLU A 76 -12.09 -5.66 4.90
N TYR A 77 -10.84 -5.21 4.85
CA TYR A 77 -10.01 -5.25 3.66
C TYR A 77 -9.00 -6.37 3.82
N GLN A 78 -8.87 -7.19 2.80
CA GLN A 78 -7.96 -8.33 2.84
C GLN A 78 -7.15 -8.37 1.58
N LEU A 79 -5.91 -8.85 1.69
CA LEU A 79 -5.04 -8.99 0.54
C LEU A 79 -5.56 -10.07 -0.39
N THR A 80 -5.56 -9.75 -1.67
CA THR A 80 -5.77 -10.77 -2.71
C THR A 80 -4.44 -11.47 -2.99
N ASP A 81 -4.47 -12.49 -3.85
CA ASP A 81 -3.24 -13.12 -4.28
C ASP A 81 -2.32 -12.12 -4.97
N LYS A 82 -2.91 -11.22 -5.77
CA LYS A 82 -2.13 -10.18 -6.44
C LYS A 82 -1.47 -9.25 -5.42
N GLY A 83 -2.22 -8.87 -4.37
CA GLY A 83 -1.65 -8.04 -3.32
C GLY A 83 -0.55 -8.78 -2.55
N ARG A 84 -0.76 -10.05 -2.25
CA ARG A 84 0.24 -10.84 -1.54
C ARG A 84 1.51 -11.02 -2.34
N ALA A 85 1.42 -11.01 -3.66
CA ALA A 85 2.58 -11.13 -4.53
C ALA A 85 3.53 -9.95 -4.40
N LEU A 86 3.14 -8.88 -3.71
CA LEU A 86 4.01 -7.74 -3.45
C LEU A 86 4.93 -7.94 -2.26
N MET A 87 4.82 -9.06 -1.55
CA MET A 87 5.71 -9.31 -0.40
C MET A 87 7.19 -9.21 -0.77
N PRO A 88 7.67 -9.83 -1.86
CA PRO A 88 9.08 -9.67 -2.22
C PRO A 88 9.48 -8.22 -2.48
N VAL A 89 8.57 -7.43 -3.05
CA VAL A 89 8.84 -6.01 -3.28
C VAL A 89 9.06 -5.30 -1.96
N LEU A 90 8.18 -5.55 -0.99
CA LEU A 90 8.30 -4.92 0.33
C LEU A 90 9.59 -5.32 1.03
N VAL A 91 9.91 -6.60 0.97
CA VAL A 91 11.12 -7.11 1.62
C VAL A 91 12.36 -6.44 1.03
N THR A 92 12.43 -6.38 -0.29
CA THR A 92 13.58 -5.79 -0.95
C THR A 92 13.67 -4.29 -0.68
N LEU A 93 12.52 -3.59 -0.68
CA LEU A 93 12.51 -2.18 -0.34
C LEU A 93 12.99 -1.95 1.07
N ALA A 94 12.53 -2.78 2.01
CA ALA A 94 12.94 -2.64 3.40
C ALA A 94 14.45 -2.85 3.55
N GLN A 95 14.98 -3.83 2.83
CA GLN A 95 16.41 -4.10 2.87
C GLN A 95 17.23 -2.92 2.33
N TRP A 96 16.77 -2.37 1.22
CA TRP A 96 17.45 -1.21 0.65
C TRP A 96 17.37 -0.02 1.59
N GLY A 97 16.17 0.21 2.16
CA GLY A 97 16.00 1.30 3.10
C GLY A 97 16.87 1.17 4.32
N GLU A 98 16.96 -0.04 4.85
CA GLU A 98 17.78 -0.31 6.02
C GLU A 98 19.27 -0.07 5.73
N ALA A 99 19.71 -0.46 4.54
CA ALA A 99 21.12 -0.38 4.19
C ALA A 99 21.59 1.03 3.86
N PHE A 100 20.70 1.85 3.30
CA PHE A 100 21.13 3.12 2.69
C PHE A 100 20.44 4.36 3.26
N THR A 101 19.57 4.22 4.24
CA THR A 101 18.94 5.37 4.90
C THR A 101 19.06 5.19 6.40
N GLU A 102 18.80 6.29 7.12
CA GLU A 102 18.83 6.24 8.58
C GLU A 102 17.45 6.51 9.13
N PRO A 103 17.14 5.90 10.30
CA PRO A 103 15.84 6.16 10.91
C PRO A 103 15.66 7.64 11.23
N ASP A 104 14.43 8.10 11.12
CA ASP A 104 14.07 9.45 11.48
C ASP A 104 14.20 9.61 12.99
N LYS A 105 14.92 10.62 13.41
CA LYS A 105 15.17 10.84 14.83
C LYS A 105 13.96 11.36 15.57
N VAL A 106 13.03 11.93 14.85
CA VAL A 106 11.84 12.49 15.47
C VAL A 106 10.79 11.41 15.72
N GLY A 107 11.08 10.21 15.33
CA GLY A 107 10.18 9.13 15.51
C GLY A 107 9.40 8.85 14.26
N ALA A 108 9.65 7.68 13.68
CA ALA A 108 8.96 7.26 12.48
C ALA A 108 7.51 7.02 12.80
N ARG A 109 6.64 7.44 11.93
CA ARG A 109 5.23 7.23 12.10
C ARG A 109 4.74 5.97 11.41
N VAL A 110 5.45 5.49 10.45
CA VAL A 110 5.00 4.33 9.69
C VAL A 110 6.10 3.31 9.51
#